data_fed4379116dd432be8bcab4b2191e9e8
#
_entry.id   fed4379116dd432be8bcab4b2191e9e8
#
_cell.length_a   1.000
_cell.length_b   1.000
_cell.length_c   1.000
_cell.angle_alpha   90.00
_cell.angle_beta   90.00
_cell.angle_gamma   90.00
#
_symmetry.space_group_name_H-M   'P 1'
#
loop_
_entity.id
_entity.type
_entity.pdbx_description
1 polymer ?
#
loop_
_entity_poly.entity_id
_entity_poly.type
_entity_poly.pdbx_seq_one_letter_code
_entity_poly.pdbx_strand_id
1 'polypeptide(L)' 'MDGNGAMKSGWQFWIDRGGTFTDVVAKKPDGELITHKLLSENPEAYRDAAVQGIRDLLGIAKDAPIPAGQIDAVKMGT' A
#
# COMPACT_ATOMS: atom_id res chain seq x y z
N MET A 1 19.16 6.09 19.39
CA MET A 1 18.67 5.83 19.16
C MET A 1 17.96 5.92 19.08
N ASP A 2 17.80 6.07 19.14
CA ASP A 2 17.12 6.00 18.98
C ASP A 2 16.35 5.92 18.74
N GLY A 3 16.38 6.21 18.98
CA GLY A 3 15.64 5.82 18.70
C GLY A 3 14.88 5.96 18.31
N ASN A 4 14.78 6.33 18.19
CA ASN A 4 14.16 6.33 17.63
C ASN A 4 13.60 6.04 17.09
N GLY A 5 13.69 6.22 17.09
CA GLY A 5 12.92 5.93 16.43
C GLY A 5 12.64 5.16 15.59
N ALA A 6 13.16 5.02 15.31
CA ALA A 6 12.96 4.33 14.39
C ALA A 6 11.98 3.53 14.51
N MET A 7 11.83 3.35 15.28
CA MET A 7 11.15 2.61 15.42
C MET A 7 9.98 2.59 14.95
N LYS A 8 9.40 3.05 14.76
CA LYS A 8 8.27 3.00 14.41
C LYS A 8 7.98 3.03 13.18
N SER A 9 8.74 2.88 12.42
CA SER A 9 8.41 2.96 11.05
C SER A 9 7.74 1.76 10.58
N GLY A 10 6.59 1.96 10.04
CA GLY A 10 5.87 0.95 9.31
C GLY A 10 5.91 1.28 7.85
N TRP A 11 4.99 0.67 7.12
CA TRP A 11 4.84 0.92 5.70
C TRP A 11 4.12 2.25 5.47
N GLN A 12 4.50 2.93 4.40
CA GLN A 12 3.79 4.12 3.96
C GLN A 12 3.37 3.91 2.51
N PHE A 13 2.17 4.33 2.17
CA PHE A 13 1.65 4.15 0.83
C PHE A 13 1.17 5.48 0.27
N TRP A 14 1.44 5.68 -1.02
CA TRP A 14 0.90 6.79 -1.78
C TRP A 14 0.15 6.17 -2.94
N ILE A 15 -1.10 6.55 -3.11
CA ILE A 15 -1.97 5.95 -4.10
C ILE A 15 -2.48 7.03 -5.04
N ASP A 16 -2.22 6.84 -6.32
CA ASP A 16 -2.67 7.75 -7.37
C ASP A 16 -3.66 6.98 -8.22
N ARG A 17 -4.93 7.29 -8.04
CA ARG A 17 -6.01 6.58 -8.73
C ARG A 17 -6.32 7.27 -10.04
N GLY A 18 -5.97 6.64 -11.16
CA GLY A 18 -6.30 7.14 -12.47
C GLY A 18 -7.57 6.50 -13.00
N GLY A 19 -7.96 6.87 -14.21
CA GLY A 19 -9.15 6.32 -14.83
C GLY A 19 -9.02 4.85 -15.19
N THR A 20 -7.88 4.46 -15.72
CA THR A 20 -7.65 3.08 -16.14
C THR A 20 -6.80 2.33 -15.14
N PHE A 21 -5.72 2.94 -14.69
CA PHE A 21 -4.79 2.30 -13.77
C PHE A 21 -4.65 3.10 -12.50
N THR A 22 -4.43 2.37 -11.41
CA THR A 22 -4.11 2.95 -10.12
C THR A 22 -2.66 2.63 -9.82
N ASP A 23 -1.88 3.63 -9.49
CA ASP A 23 -0.48 3.46 -9.13
C ASP A 23 -0.34 3.51 -7.63
N VAL A 24 0.39 2.56 -7.07
CA VAL A 24 0.65 2.51 -5.64
C VAL A 24 2.15 2.54 -5.44
N VAL A 25 2.62 3.49 -4.64
CA VAL A 25 4.02 3.56 -4.26
C VAL A 25 4.08 3.25 -2.78
N ALA A 26 4.93 2.32 -2.41
CA ALA A 26 5.08 1.95 -1.01
C ALA A 26 6.50 2.18 -0.55
N LYS A 27 6.63 2.71 0.65
CA LYS A 27 7.90 2.82 1.32
C LYS A 27 7.94 1.79 2.42
N LYS A 28 8.87 0.85 2.31
CA LYS A 28 9.01 -0.22 3.29
C LYS A 28 9.63 0.31 4.57
N PRO A 29 9.51 -0.42 5.66
CA PRO A 29 10.12 0.01 6.92
C PRO A 29 11.62 0.27 6.83
N ASP A 30 12.31 -0.42 5.93
CA ASP A 30 13.74 -0.23 5.75
C ASP A 30 14.08 0.95 4.83
N GLY A 31 13.07 1.65 4.33
CA GLY A 31 13.26 2.80 3.47
C GLY A 31 13.21 2.52 1.99
N GLU A 32 13.14 1.27 1.59
CA GLU A 32 13.08 0.93 0.17
C GLU A 32 11.74 1.33 -0.42
N LEU A 33 11.77 1.87 -1.63
CA LEU A 33 10.55 2.23 -2.34
C LEU A 33 10.23 1.17 -3.39
N ILE A 34 8.98 0.74 -3.42
CA ILE A 34 8.50 -0.18 -4.42
C ILE A 34 7.22 0.38 -5.01
N THR A 35 6.94 0.00 -6.26
CA THR A 35 5.76 0.50 -6.96
C THR A 35 4.95 -0.67 -7.49
N HIS A 36 3.67 -0.42 -7.68
CA HIS A 36 2.76 -1.41 -8.19
C HIS A 36 1.66 -0.71 -8.97
N LYS A 37 1.30 -1.24 -10.11
CA LYS A 37 0.25 -0.67 -10.94
C LYS A 37 -0.81 -1.74 -11.17
N LEU A 38 -2.08 -1.36 -11.01
CA LEU A 38 -3.16 -2.29 -11.25
C LEU A 38 -4.35 -1.52 -11.83
N LEU A 39 -5.29 -2.28 -12.41
CA LEU A 39 -6.47 -1.66 -12.99
C LEU A 39 -7.30 -0.99 -11.91
N SER A 40 -7.80 0.21 -12.22
CA SER A 40 -8.63 0.93 -11.26
C SER A 40 -9.95 0.21 -11.00
N GLU A 41 -10.47 -0.48 -12.02
CA GLU A 41 -11.69 -1.26 -11.89
C GLU A 41 -11.46 -2.67 -12.40
N ASN A 42 -11.65 -3.63 -11.54
CA ASN A 42 -11.56 -5.04 -11.89
C ASN A 42 -12.41 -5.82 -10.91
N PRO A 43 -13.75 -5.67 -11.02
CA PRO A 43 -14.64 -6.20 -9.98
C PRO A 43 -14.60 -7.72 -9.85
N GLU A 44 -14.10 -8.43 -10.85
CA GLU A 44 -13.97 -9.88 -10.75
C GLU A 44 -12.79 -10.28 -9.87
N ALA A 45 -11.82 -9.40 -9.71
CA ALA A 45 -10.63 -9.70 -8.94
C ALA A 45 -10.60 -9.00 -7.59
N TYR A 46 -11.10 -7.76 -7.52
CA TYR A 46 -11.10 -7.00 -6.28
C TYR A 46 -12.11 -5.87 -6.37
N ARG A 47 -12.52 -5.37 -5.22
CA ARG A 47 -13.48 -4.28 -5.17
C ARG A 47 -12.82 -2.92 -5.20
N ASP A 48 -11.63 -2.81 -4.63
CA ASP A 48 -10.94 -1.54 -4.48
C ASP A 48 -9.48 -1.72 -4.83
N ALA A 49 -9.07 -1.00 -5.88
CA ALA A 49 -7.71 -1.11 -6.37
C ALA A 49 -6.68 -0.67 -5.33
N ALA A 50 -7.00 0.37 -4.57
CA ALA A 50 -6.06 0.86 -3.56
C ALA A 50 -5.82 -0.20 -2.49
N VAL A 51 -6.88 -0.82 -2.00
CA VAL A 51 -6.77 -1.85 -0.99
C VAL A 51 -6.02 -3.06 -1.54
N GLN A 52 -6.37 -3.45 -2.77
CA GLN A 52 -5.70 -4.60 -3.38
C GLN A 52 -4.22 -4.32 -3.59
N GLY A 53 -3.88 -3.11 -4.03
CA GLY A 53 -2.48 -2.74 -4.22
C GLY A 53 -1.69 -2.85 -2.92
N ILE A 54 -2.27 -2.40 -1.82
CA ILE A 54 -1.62 -2.52 -0.52
C ILE A 54 -1.41 -3.99 -0.15
N ARG A 55 -2.43 -4.82 -0.35
CA ARG A 55 -2.30 -6.25 -0.07
C ARG A 55 -1.22 -6.90 -0.91
N ASP A 56 -1.19 -6.57 -2.20
CA ASP A 56 -0.20 -7.14 -3.10
C ASP A 56 1.22 -6.78 -2.64
N LEU A 57 1.43 -5.54 -2.27
CA LEU A 57 2.77 -5.10 -1.87
C LEU A 57 3.17 -5.64 -0.51
N LEU A 58 2.22 -5.83 0.39
CA LEU A 58 2.49 -6.45 1.68
C LEU A 58 2.64 -7.97 1.58
N GLY A 59 2.22 -8.55 0.47
CA GLY A 59 2.31 -9.99 0.28
C GLY A 59 1.32 -10.79 1.10
N ILE A 60 0.19 -10.19 1.45
CA ILE A 60 -0.80 -10.90 2.26
C ILE A 60 -1.91 -11.45 1.39
N ALA A 61 -2.60 -12.45 1.90
CA ALA A 61 -3.63 -13.13 1.15
C ALA A 61 -4.81 -12.21 0.86
N LYS A 62 -5.51 -12.52 -0.22
CA LYS A 62 -6.64 -11.72 -0.67
C LYS A 62 -7.69 -11.51 0.41
N ASP A 63 -7.94 -12.54 1.21
CA ASP A 63 -8.96 -12.46 2.24
C ASP A 63 -8.42 -12.08 3.60
N ALA A 64 -7.12 -11.90 3.71
CA ALA A 64 -6.53 -11.58 5.01
C ALA A 64 -6.77 -10.12 5.35
N PRO A 65 -6.95 -9.80 6.62
CA PRO A 65 -7.10 -8.41 7.02
C PRO A 65 -5.77 -7.68 6.86
N ILE A 66 -5.86 -6.39 6.54
CA ILE A 66 -4.67 -5.56 6.44
C ILE A 66 -4.17 -5.27 7.84
N PRO A 67 -2.88 -5.55 8.12
CA PRO A 67 -2.35 -5.34 9.47
C PRO A 67 -2.13 -3.85 9.75
N ALA A 68 -3.14 -3.18 10.28
CA ALA A 68 -3.10 -1.75 10.50
C ALA A 68 -1.90 -1.31 11.33
N GLY A 69 -1.46 -2.16 12.25
CA GLY A 69 -0.30 -1.82 13.07
C GLY A 69 1.01 -1.75 12.33
N GLN A 70 1.05 -2.26 11.10
CA GLN A 70 2.25 -2.21 10.28
C GLN A 70 2.24 -1.06 9.28
N ILE A 71 1.17 -0.29 9.24
CA ILE A 71 1.03 0.78 8.27
C ILE A 71 1.01 2.11 9.00
N ASP A 72 1.99 2.97 8.67
CA ASP A 72 2.08 4.29 9.26
C ASP A 72 1.16 5.29 8.59
N ALA A 73 1.07 5.23 7.28
CA ALA A 73 0.31 6.23 6.56
C ALA A 73 -0.15 5.70 5.21
N VAL A 74 -1.32 6.14 4.80
CA VAL A 74 -1.83 5.92 3.44
C VAL A 74 -2.30 7.27 2.94
N LYS A 75 -1.70 7.73 1.84
CA LYS A 75 -2.05 9.01 1.25
C LYS A 75 -2.66 8.80 -0.12
N MET A 76 -3.77 9.45 -0.37
CA MET A 76 -4.47 9.32 -1.63
C MET A 76 -4.22 10.58 -2.44
N GLY A 77 -3.66 10.39 -3.63
CA GLY A 77 -3.53 11.46 -4.57
C GLY A 77 -4.75 11.53 -5.47
N THR A 78 -4.94 12.63 -6.11
CA THR A 78 -6.05 12.80 -7.04
C THR A 78 -5.57 12.87 -8.46
#